data_85b805ff2158e95a8a6b68d9b7a9d552
#
_entry.id   85b805ff2158e95a8a6b68d9b7a9d552
#
_cell.length_a   1.000
_cell.length_b   1.000
_cell.length_c   1.000
_cell.angle_alpha   90.00
_cell.angle_beta   90.00
_cell.angle_gamma   90.00
#
_symmetry.space_group_name_H-M   'P 1'
#
loop_
_entity.id
_entity.type
_entity.pdbx_description
1 polymer ?
#
loop_
_entity_poly.entity_id
_entity_poly.type
_entity_poly.pdbx_seq_one_letter_code
_entity_poly.pdbx_strand_id
1 'polypeptide(L)'
;RKDEVIALRLFPAKMKKRAFSCSTFMIYLGVDKLYEEEPHHHVLFADDYEENVHDIQSEERVSDDMSIYIRNSSITDPHVAPEGHSALYILVPTINRRHDQDWDSFKKEYRDKVIARIEEKTSMKDLSDHIVEEEILTPANWQEDGVFVGATFNLSHNLGQMLYLRPHNQYQGFENCYLVGGGTHPGSGLPTIYESARISTNLICDQYGVDYEFVDYASDYLNGRVPRSEKTTEAVLSQ
;
A
#
# COMPACT_ATOMS: atom_id res chain seq x y z
N ARG A 1 -1.94 -1.71 36.09
CA ARG A 1 -1.40 -0.32 35.94
C ARG A 1 0.14 -0.28 35.97
N LYS A 2 0.85 -1.06 36.80
CA LYS A 2 2.33 -1.16 36.71
C LYS A 2 2.76 -1.94 35.45
N ASP A 3 2.03 -2.96 35.10
CA ASP A 3 2.29 -3.80 33.92
C ASP A 3 1.97 -3.04 32.62
N GLU A 4 0.99 -2.15 32.62
CA GLU A 4 0.66 -1.25 31.50
C GLU A 4 1.79 -0.27 31.20
N VAL A 5 2.39 0.32 32.24
CA VAL A 5 3.53 1.26 32.09
C VAL A 5 4.78 0.52 31.60
N ILE A 6 4.99 -0.75 32.03
CA ILE A 6 6.08 -1.58 31.55
C ILE A 6 5.86 -1.96 30.08
N ALA A 7 4.63 -2.32 29.69
CA ALA A 7 4.30 -2.62 28.30
C ALA A 7 4.57 -1.44 27.36
N LEU A 8 4.16 -0.22 27.76
CA LEU A 8 4.44 1.00 27.00
C LEU A 8 5.92 1.33 26.87
N ARG A 9 6.72 1.05 27.92
CA ARG A 9 8.19 1.26 27.90
C ARG A 9 8.93 0.24 27.05
N LEU A 10 8.45 -1.00 26.98
CA LEU A 10 9.07 -2.07 26.19
C LEU A 10 8.64 -2.08 24.72
N PHE A 11 7.55 -1.39 24.38
CA PHE A 11 7.00 -1.35 23.02
C PHE A 11 8.04 -0.86 21.98
N PRO A 12 8.73 0.28 22.17
CA PRO A 12 9.74 0.75 21.21
C PRO A 12 10.89 -0.25 21.01
N ALA A 13 11.34 -0.93 22.08
CA ALA A 13 12.43 -1.91 22.00
C ALA A 13 12.01 -3.19 21.25
N LYS A 14 10.76 -3.63 21.42
CA LYS A 14 10.18 -4.75 20.65
C LYS A 14 10.01 -4.41 19.19
N MET A 15 9.53 -3.20 18.90
CA MET A 15 9.33 -2.74 17.51
C MET A 15 10.67 -2.62 16.75
N LYS A 16 11.73 -2.17 17.40
CA LYS A 16 13.07 -2.12 16.79
C LYS A 16 13.58 -3.49 16.30
N LYS A 17 13.14 -4.58 16.93
CA LYS A 17 13.55 -5.96 16.58
C LYS A 17 12.67 -6.59 15.49
N ARG A 18 11.55 -6.00 15.15
CA ARG A 18 10.66 -6.50 14.10
C ARG A 18 11.18 -6.10 12.72
N ALA A 19 10.97 -6.95 11.73
CA ALA A 19 11.19 -6.60 10.34
C ALA A 19 9.99 -5.82 9.80
N PHE A 20 10.26 -4.75 9.06
CA PHE A 20 9.23 -3.93 8.43
C PHE A 20 9.27 -4.11 6.91
N SER A 21 8.18 -3.79 6.26
CA SER A 21 8.10 -3.79 4.81
C SER A 21 8.93 -2.65 4.22
N CYS A 22 9.13 -2.70 2.92
CA CYS A 22 9.57 -1.54 2.16
C CYS A 22 8.61 -0.35 2.37
N SER A 23 9.06 0.80 1.95
CA SER A 23 8.27 2.01 1.80
C SER A 23 7.87 2.22 0.35
N THR A 24 7.21 3.33 0.08
CA THR A 24 6.87 3.78 -1.27
C THR A 24 7.29 5.24 -1.46
N PHE A 25 7.84 5.52 -2.62
CA PHE A 25 7.96 6.87 -3.15
C PHE A 25 6.80 7.07 -4.11
N MET A 26 5.96 8.07 -3.84
CA MET A 26 4.74 8.30 -4.58
C MET A 26 4.83 9.59 -5.35
N ILE A 27 4.35 9.59 -6.59
CA ILE A 27 4.15 10.82 -7.37
C ILE A 27 2.70 10.82 -7.85
N TYR A 28 1.97 11.85 -7.51
CA TYR A 28 0.63 12.12 -8.04
C TYR A 28 0.75 13.25 -9.03
N LEU A 29 0.27 13.04 -10.27
CA LEU A 29 0.37 14.02 -11.32
C LEU A 29 -1.03 14.36 -11.86
N GLY A 30 -1.30 15.67 -12.01
CA GLY A 30 -2.26 16.19 -12.96
C GLY A 30 -1.52 16.60 -14.23
N VAL A 31 -1.93 16.06 -15.38
CA VAL A 31 -1.30 16.37 -16.66
C VAL A 31 -2.35 16.89 -17.65
N ASP A 32 -1.99 17.88 -18.46
CA ASP A 32 -2.88 18.53 -19.44
C ASP A 32 -2.98 17.75 -20.76
N LYS A 33 -2.75 16.44 -20.70
CA LYS A 33 -2.83 15.51 -21.82
C LYS A 33 -3.51 14.22 -21.40
N LEU A 34 -4.42 13.71 -22.25
CA LEU A 34 -5.00 12.39 -22.06
C LEU A 34 -4.15 11.33 -22.78
N TYR A 35 -3.55 10.42 -22.00
CA TYR A 35 -2.74 9.31 -22.50
C TYR A 35 -3.62 8.08 -22.75
N GLU A 36 -4.38 8.06 -23.85
CA GLU A 36 -5.32 6.99 -24.19
C GLU A 36 -4.65 5.65 -24.49
N GLU A 37 -3.40 5.67 -24.96
CA GLU A 37 -2.62 4.46 -25.28
C GLU A 37 -2.08 3.75 -24.04
N GLU A 38 -2.05 4.45 -22.88
CA GLU A 38 -1.59 3.86 -21.62
C GLU A 38 -2.72 3.10 -20.95
N PRO A 39 -2.47 1.84 -20.50
CA PRO A 39 -3.48 1.08 -19.80
C PRO A 39 -3.80 1.71 -18.43
N HIS A 40 -4.97 1.37 -17.87
CA HIS A 40 -5.35 1.80 -16.52
C HIS A 40 -4.29 1.40 -15.47
N HIS A 41 -3.72 0.22 -15.59
CA HIS A 41 -2.64 -0.29 -14.76
C HIS A 41 -1.45 -0.67 -15.62
N HIS A 42 -0.30 -0.07 -15.35
CA HIS A 42 0.96 -0.40 -16.01
C HIS A 42 2.03 -0.66 -14.96
N VAL A 43 2.74 -1.77 -15.08
CA VAL A 43 3.89 -2.11 -14.22
C VAL A 43 5.13 -2.17 -15.09
N LEU A 44 6.08 -1.28 -14.80
CA LEU A 44 7.42 -1.35 -15.36
C LEU A 44 8.31 -2.09 -14.37
N PHE A 45 8.92 -3.16 -14.82
CA PHE A 45 9.92 -3.85 -14.01
C PHE A 45 11.30 -3.20 -14.18
N ALA A 46 12.12 -3.28 -13.14
CA ALA A 46 13.54 -3.00 -13.22
C ALA A 46 14.20 -3.87 -14.30
N ASP A 47 15.25 -3.37 -14.93
CA ASP A 47 16.00 -4.15 -15.93
C ASP A 47 16.77 -5.31 -15.25
N ASP A 48 17.31 -5.08 -14.03
CA ASP A 48 17.74 -6.13 -13.10
C ASP A 48 16.73 -6.23 -11.92
N TYR A 49 15.68 -7.02 -12.14
CA TYR A 49 14.62 -7.18 -11.15
C TYR A 49 15.10 -7.82 -9.83
N GLU A 50 16.03 -8.77 -9.90
CA GLU A 50 16.54 -9.44 -8.71
C GLU A 50 17.36 -8.48 -7.83
N GLU A 51 18.22 -7.66 -8.46
CA GLU A 51 18.96 -6.61 -7.75
C GLU A 51 18.02 -5.56 -7.15
N ASN A 52 17.02 -5.09 -7.90
CA ASN A 52 16.02 -4.14 -7.38
C ASN A 52 15.28 -4.65 -6.16
N VAL A 53 14.83 -5.92 -6.19
CA VAL A 53 14.17 -6.55 -5.04
C VAL A 53 15.13 -6.70 -3.86
N HIS A 54 16.39 -7.06 -4.13
CA HIS A 54 17.42 -7.15 -3.10
C HIS A 54 17.65 -5.79 -2.41
N ASP A 55 17.83 -4.71 -3.17
CA ASP A 55 18.00 -3.36 -2.64
C ASP A 55 16.86 -2.94 -1.73
N ILE A 56 15.62 -3.18 -2.18
CA ILE A 56 14.40 -2.86 -1.40
C ILE A 56 14.32 -3.66 -0.11
N GLN A 57 14.71 -4.95 -0.13
CA GLN A 57 14.60 -5.85 1.01
C GLN A 57 15.76 -5.71 2.01
N SER A 58 16.98 -5.48 1.52
CA SER A 58 18.17 -5.31 2.36
C SER A 58 18.17 -3.96 3.08
N GLU A 59 17.37 -3.00 2.60
CA GLU A 59 17.34 -1.62 3.10
C GLU A 59 18.71 -0.93 2.98
N GLU A 60 19.57 -1.35 2.03
CA GLU A 60 20.93 -0.84 1.90
C GLU A 60 21.00 0.45 1.11
N ARG A 61 20.21 0.55 0.04
CA ARG A 61 20.21 1.74 -0.83
C ARG A 61 18.89 1.94 -1.56
N VAL A 62 18.68 3.17 -2.01
CA VAL A 62 17.64 3.47 -3.00
C VAL A 62 18.12 3.00 -4.36
N SER A 63 17.36 2.14 -5.02
CA SER A 63 17.73 1.62 -6.33
C SER A 63 17.59 2.68 -7.42
N ASP A 64 18.59 2.78 -8.29
CA ASP A 64 18.52 3.62 -9.50
C ASP A 64 17.79 2.90 -10.65
N ASP A 65 17.80 1.56 -10.67
CA ASP A 65 17.00 0.73 -11.56
C ASP A 65 15.74 0.26 -10.81
N MET A 66 14.71 1.09 -10.85
CA MET A 66 13.49 0.89 -10.07
C MET A 66 12.37 0.26 -10.88
N SER A 67 11.60 -0.61 -10.23
CA SER A 67 10.27 -1.00 -10.70
C SER A 67 9.26 0.10 -10.40
N ILE A 68 8.34 0.37 -11.32
CA ILE A 68 7.37 1.46 -11.22
C ILE A 68 5.97 0.91 -11.50
N TYR A 69 5.00 1.24 -10.64
CA TYR A 69 3.60 1.03 -10.94
C TYR A 69 2.95 2.37 -11.29
N ILE A 70 2.24 2.38 -12.40
CA ILE A 70 1.52 3.55 -12.92
C ILE A 70 0.03 3.20 -12.98
N ARG A 71 -0.80 4.07 -12.45
CA ARG A 71 -2.25 4.01 -12.63
C ARG A 71 -2.73 5.23 -13.38
N ASN A 72 -3.30 5.02 -14.56
CA ASN A 72 -3.98 6.03 -15.36
C ASN A 72 -5.49 5.86 -15.19
N SER A 73 -6.06 6.55 -14.21
CA SER A 73 -7.48 6.42 -13.90
C SER A 73 -8.39 7.07 -14.92
N SER A 74 -7.91 8.11 -15.61
CA SER A 74 -8.74 8.95 -16.51
C SER A 74 -9.26 8.22 -17.74
N ILE A 75 -8.60 7.13 -18.16
CA ILE A 75 -9.07 6.34 -19.31
C ILE A 75 -10.31 5.49 -19.00
N THR A 76 -10.58 5.22 -17.73
CA THR A 76 -11.74 4.41 -17.29
C THR A 76 -12.80 5.25 -16.59
N ASP A 77 -12.39 6.36 -15.98
CA ASP A 77 -13.28 7.32 -15.35
C ASP A 77 -12.92 8.76 -15.77
N PRO A 78 -13.67 9.34 -16.70
CA PRO A 78 -13.38 10.68 -17.20
C PRO A 78 -13.66 11.79 -16.19
N HIS A 79 -14.24 11.46 -15.01
CA HIS A 79 -14.56 12.46 -13.98
C HIS A 79 -13.41 12.73 -13.00
N VAL A 80 -12.31 11.94 -13.06
CA VAL A 80 -11.18 12.10 -12.12
C VAL A 80 -10.19 13.21 -12.53
N ALA A 81 -10.34 13.76 -13.75
CA ALA A 81 -9.55 14.88 -14.27
C ALA A 81 -10.42 15.75 -15.18
N PRO A 82 -10.03 17.01 -15.47
CA PRO A 82 -10.67 17.82 -16.50
C PRO A 82 -10.64 17.15 -17.90
N GLU A 83 -11.54 17.56 -18.78
CA GLU A 83 -11.58 17.03 -20.15
C GLU A 83 -10.23 17.18 -20.86
N GLY A 84 -9.75 16.11 -21.50
CA GLY A 84 -8.46 16.08 -22.18
C GLY A 84 -7.24 15.93 -21.25
N HIS A 85 -7.44 15.79 -19.94
CA HIS A 85 -6.39 15.66 -18.94
C HIS A 85 -6.31 14.24 -18.36
N SER A 86 -5.20 13.93 -17.73
CA SER A 86 -5.04 12.68 -16.97
C SER A 86 -4.66 12.94 -15.52
N ALA A 87 -5.21 12.12 -14.63
CA ALA A 87 -4.75 11.98 -13.25
C ALA A 87 -3.94 10.68 -13.12
N LEU A 88 -2.64 10.81 -12.90
CA LEU A 88 -1.72 9.71 -12.80
C LEU A 88 -1.29 9.47 -11.35
N TYR A 89 -1.29 8.21 -10.95
CA TYR A 89 -0.77 7.73 -9.68
C TYR A 89 0.45 6.87 -9.96
N ILE A 90 1.61 7.26 -9.46
CA ILE A 90 2.88 6.58 -9.71
C ILE A 90 3.41 6.11 -8.36
N LEU A 91 3.72 4.83 -8.25
CA LEU A 91 4.26 4.21 -7.05
C LEU A 91 5.58 3.51 -7.37
N VAL A 92 6.62 3.87 -6.63
CA VAL A 92 7.92 3.22 -6.68
C VAL A 92 8.21 2.59 -5.33
N PRO A 93 8.28 1.24 -5.24
CA PRO A 93 8.73 0.58 -4.02
C PRO A 93 10.17 0.99 -3.70
N THR A 94 10.43 1.35 -2.46
CA THR A 94 11.76 1.81 -2.04
C THR A 94 12.05 1.43 -0.59
N ILE A 95 13.26 1.71 -0.12
CA ILE A 95 13.66 1.47 1.26
C ILE A 95 12.82 2.26 2.25
N ASN A 96 12.64 1.73 3.45
CA ASN A 96 11.99 2.44 4.54
C ASN A 96 12.99 3.33 5.31
N ARG A 97 12.53 4.03 6.35
CA ARG A 97 13.33 4.98 7.15
C ARG A 97 14.31 4.34 8.14
N ARG A 98 14.54 3.05 8.07
CA ARG A 98 15.66 2.42 8.78
C ARG A 98 17.00 2.74 8.15
N HIS A 99 17.00 2.96 6.83
CA HIS A 99 18.11 3.53 6.13
C HIS A 99 18.06 5.06 6.24
N ASP A 100 19.22 5.69 6.50
CA ASP A 100 19.34 7.14 6.67
C ASP A 100 19.49 7.85 5.33
N GLN A 101 18.42 7.84 4.53
CA GLN A 101 18.34 8.59 3.27
C GLN A 101 17.78 9.99 3.55
N ASP A 102 18.51 11.01 3.14
CA ASP A 102 18.03 12.40 3.12
C ASP A 102 17.06 12.59 1.95
N TRP A 103 15.76 12.36 2.21
CA TRP A 103 14.73 12.50 1.21
C TRP A 103 14.46 13.94 0.81
N ASP A 104 14.72 14.93 1.68
CA ASP A 104 14.46 16.33 1.37
C ASP A 104 15.37 16.84 0.25
N SER A 105 16.63 16.45 0.29
CA SER A 105 17.59 16.79 -0.77
C SER A 105 17.47 15.88 -1.99
N PHE A 106 17.10 14.61 -1.81
CA PHE A 106 17.15 13.59 -2.86
C PHE A 106 15.85 13.47 -3.69
N LYS A 107 14.69 13.84 -3.13
CA LYS A 107 13.39 13.61 -3.76
C LYS A 107 13.25 14.13 -5.18
N LYS A 108 13.86 15.31 -5.46
CA LYS A 108 13.79 15.91 -6.81
C LYS A 108 14.59 15.09 -7.82
N GLU A 109 15.83 14.74 -7.48
CA GLU A 109 16.67 13.90 -8.34
C GLU A 109 15.99 12.55 -8.62
N TYR A 110 15.45 11.91 -7.58
CA TYR A 110 14.80 10.62 -7.74
C TYR A 110 13.50 10.71 -8.55
N ARG A 111 12.72 11.76 -8.34
CA ARG A 111 11.54 12.07 -9.16
C ARG A 111 11.91 12.21 -10.64
N ASP A 112 12.98 12.96 -10.95
CA ASP A 112 13.41 13.17 -12.33
C ASP A 112 13.85 11.84 -12.99
N LYS A 113 14.51 10.95 -12.25
CA LYS A 113 14.84 9.58 -12.72
C LYS A 113 13.59 8.76 -13.00
N VAL A 114 12.58 8.82 -12.12
CA VAL A 114 11.30 8.10 -12.30
C VAL A 114 10.58 8.59 -13.56
N ILE A 115 10.45 9.91 -13.75
CA ILE A 115 9.79 10.47 -14.93
C ILE A 115 10.55 10.08 -16.21
N ALA A 116 11.88 10.23 -16.23
CA ALA A 116 12.69 9.86 -17.38
C ALA A 116 12.54 8.38 -17.76
N ARG A 117 12.45 7.48 -16.76
CA ARG A 117 12.21 6.06 -17.00
C ARG A 117 10.81 5.79 -17.56
N ILE A 118 9.78 6.49 -17.07
CA ILE A 118 8.42 6.40 -17.62
C ILE A 118 8.41 6.84 -19.08
N GLU A 119 9.02 7.98 -19.41
CA GLU A 119 9.14 8.47 -20.78
C GLU A 119 9.91 7.50 -21.67
N GLU A 120 10.96 6.87 -21.15
CA GLU A 120 11.73 5.89 -21.93
C GLU A 120 10.95 4.61 -22.23
N LYS A 121 10.20 4.08 -21.25
CA LYS A 121 9.63 2.72 -21.30
C LYS A 121 8.14 2.66 -21.66
N THR A 122 7.43 3.80 -21.71
CA THR A 122 5.98 3.84 -21.97
C THR A 122 5.64 4.67 -23.22
N SER A 123 4.36 4.82 -23.55
CA SER A 123 3.87 5.72 -24.61
C SER A 123 3.89 7.20 -24.18
N MET A 124 4.06 7.48 -22.88
CA MET A 124 4.10 8.84 -22.33
C MET A 124 5.46 9.53 -22.56
N LYS A 125 5.89 9.67 -23.81
CA LYS A 125 7.23 10.16 -24.19
C LYS A 125 7.51 11.62 -23.86
N ASP A 126 6.48 12.38 -23.58
CA ASP A 126 6.47 13.83 -23.33
C ASP A 126 5.83 14.16 -21.97
N LEU A 127 5.86 13.21 -21.03
CA LEU A 127 5.19 13.35 -19.74
C LEU A 127 5.64 14.60 -18.99
N SER A 128 6.94 14.86 -18.97
CA SER A 128 7.52 16.02 -18.27
C SER A 128 7.01 17.38 -18.80
N ASP A 129 6.66 17.47 -20.08
CA ASP A 129 6.17 18.70 -20.71
C ASP A 129 4.70 19.00 -20.38
N HIS A 130 3.96 18.00 -19.90
CA HIS A 130 2.53 18.07 -19.66
C HIS A 130 2.14 18.08 -18.17
N ILE A 131 3.10 18.08 -17.25
CA ILE A 131 2.82 18.14 -15.80
C ILE A 131 2.34 19.54 -15.43
N VAL A 132 1.12 19.65 -14.92
CA VAL A 132 0.51 20.92 -14.45
C VAL A 132 0.35 20.95 -12.93
N GLU A 133 0.21 19.79 -12.29
CA GLU A 133 0.13 19.63 -10.85
C GLU A 133 0.95 18.43 -10.41
N GLU A 134 1.63 18.52 -9.29
CA GLU A 134 2.46 17.46 -8.76
C GLU A 134 2.44 17.41 -7.23
N GLU A 135 2.24 16.23 -6.67
CA GLU A 135 2.43 15.93 -5.24
C GLU A 135 3.38 14.74 -5.10
N ILE A 136 4.40 14.89 -4.26
CA ILE A 136 5.40 13.84 -4.01
C ILE A 136 5.39 13.46 -2.54
N LEU A 137 5.12 12.18 -2.25
CA LEU A 137 5.24 11.61 -0.92
C LEU A 137 6.43 10.65 -0.85
N THR A 138 7.31 10.92 0.10
CA THR A 138 8.53 10.15 0.36
C THR A 138 8.35 9.24 1.59
N PRO A 139 9.24 8.30 1.84
CA PRO A 139 9.28 7.56 3.10
C PRO A 139 9.34 8.44 4.36
N ALA A 140 9.88 9.65 4.26
CA ALA A 140 9.89 10.61 5.36
C ALA A 140 8.48 11.14 5.65
N ASN A 141 7.72 11.50 4.62
CA ASN A 141 6.34 11.96 4.77
C ASN A 141 5.45 10.88 5.38
N TRP A 142 5.57 9.63 4.92
CA TRP A 142 4.85 8.51 5.53
C TRP A 142 5.14 8.35 7.02
N GLN A 143 6.39 8.58 7.44
CA GLN A 143 6.75 8.53 8.87
C GLN A 143 6.17 9.71 9.65
N GLU A 144 6.14 10.91 9.09
CA GLU A 144 5.52 12.11 9.67
C GLU A 144 4.02 11.91 9.85
N ASP A 145 3.36 11.23 8.91
CA ASP A 145 1.94 10.85 8.97
C ASP A 145 1.65 9.68 9.94
N GLY A 146 2.66 9.24 10.69
CA GLY A 146 2.52 8.24 11.75
C GLY A 146 2.75 6.80 11.31
N VAL A 147 3.17 6.55 10.06
CA VAL A 147 3.55 5.22 9.59
C VAL A 147 4.95 4.89 10.15
N PHE A 148 5.03 3.90 11.03
CA PHE A 148 6.27 3.56 11.71
C PHE A 148 7.40 3.26 10.69
N VAL A 149 8.51 3.99 10.80
CA VAL A 149 9.66 3.98 9.88
C VAL A 149 9.28 4.18 8.40
N GLY A 150 8.14 4.78 8.11
CA GLY A 150 7.65 4.96 6.75
C GLY A 150 7.31 3.65 6.01
N ALA A 151 7.19 2.53 6.71
CA ALA A 151 6.90 1.22 6.11
C ALA A 151 5.42 1.11 5.73
N THR A 152 5.07 1.47 4.51
CA THR A 152 3.68 1.62 4.03
C THR A 152 2.85 0.34 4.08
N PHE A 153 3.49 -0.84 4.01
CA PHE A 153 2.83 -2.14 4.17
C PHE A 153 2.97 -2.72 5.59
N ASN A 154 3.43 -1.90 6.56
CA ASN A 154 3.58 -2.24 7.96
C ASN A 154 4.64 -3.33 8.21
N LEU A 155 4.41 -4.27 9.14
CA LEU A 155 5.31 -5.39 9.40
C LEU A 155 5.51 -6.24 8.14
N SER A 156 6.75 -6.68 7.89
CA SER A 156 7.02 -7.57 6.76
C SER A 156 6.29 -8.92 6.91
N HIS A 157 6.01 -9.58 5.78
CA HIS A 157 5.28 -10.85 5.72
C HIS A 157 6.24 -12.05 5.73
N ASN A 158 7.28 -12.00 6.55
CA ASN A 158 8.13 -13.16 6.78
C ASN A 158 7.44 -14.20 7.68
N LEU A 159 7.88 -15.45 7.63
CA LEU A 159 7.27 -16.56 8.37
C LEU A 159 7.16 -16.32 9.87
N GLY A 160 8.10 -15.55 10.46
CA GLY A 160 8.09 -15.20 11.88
C GLY A 160 7.13 -14.08 12.29
N GLN A 161 6.45 -13.45 11.32
CA GLN A 161 5.61 -12.28 11.55
C GLN A 161 4.28 -12.29 10.80
N MET A 162 3.86 -13.42 10.24
CA MET A 162 2.59 -13.54 9.53
C MET A 162 1.59 -14.41 10.29
N LEU A 163 0.33 -14.31 9.90
CA LEU A 163 -0.80 -15.04 10.48
C LEU A 163 -0.83 -14.92 12.01
N TYR A 164 -0.75 -16.04 12.73
CA TYR A 164 -0.81 -16.07 14.20
C TYR A 164 0.38 -15.42 14.90
N LEU A 165 1.49 -15.21 14.21
CA LEU A 165 2.69 -14.56 14.77
C LEU A 165 2.64 -13.03 14.59
N ARG A 166 1.64 -12.52 13.89
CA ARG A 166 1.35 -11.10 13.76
C ARG A 166 0.62 -10.60 15.02
N PRO A 167 0.71 -9.31 15.38
CA PRO A 167 -0.07 -8.78 16.51
C PRO A 167 -1.55 -9.15 16.40
N HIS A 168 -2.11 -9.66 17.51
CA HIS A 168 -3.52 -10.03 17.54
C HIS A 168 -4.45 -8.82 17.53
N ASN A 169 -5.67 -9.03 17.08
CA ASN A 169 -6.69 -7.99 16.97
C ASN A 169 -7.19 -7.48 18.34
N GLN A 170 -7.02 -8.24 19.41
CA GLN A 170 -7.23 -7.78 20.78
C GLN A 170 -5.88 -7.63 21.46
N TYR A 171 -5.57 -6.43 21.95
CA TYR A 171 -4.33 -6.17 22.65
C TYR A 171 -4.44 -6.56 24.11
N GLN A 172 -3.61 -7.54 24.54
CA GLN A 172 -3.69 -8.11 25.89
C GLN A 172 -3.14 -7.17 27.01
N GLY A 173 -2.49 -6.08 26.65
CA GLY A 173 -1.91 -5.14 27.61
C GLY A 173 -2.89 -4.12 28.17
N PHE A 174 -4.06 -3.96 27.59
CA PHE A 174 -5.10 -3.02 27.99
C PHE A 174 -6.49 -3.66 27.84
N GLU A 175 -7.38 -3.35 28.78
CA GLU A 175 -8.79 -3.69 28.62
C GLU A 175 -9.43 -2.87 27.50
N ASN A 176 -10.33 -3.49 26.73
CA ASN A 176 -11.07 -2.85 25.64
C ASN A 176 -10.19 -2.20 24.57
N CYS A 177 -8.99 -2.72 24.33
CA CYS A 177 -8.08 -2.25 23.31
C CYS A 177 -8.04 -3.24 22.13
N TYR A 178 -8.54 -2.80 20.98
CA TYR A 178 -8.59 -3.60 19.75
C TYR A 178 -7.73 -2.96 18.68
N LEU A 179 -7.10 -3.81 17.86
CA LEU A 179 -6.21 -3.41 16.79
C LEU A 179 -6.83 -3.81 15.45
N VAL A 180 -6.73 -2.92 14.48
CA VAL A 180 -7.23 -3.11 13.12
C VAL A 180 -6.19 -2.65 12.12
N GLY A 181 -6.12 -3.30 10.98
CA GLY A 181 -5.29 -2.85 9.85
C GLY A 181 -4.15 -3.79 9.52
N GLY A 182 -3.29 -3.35 8.61
CA GLY A 182 -2.24 -4.16 8.02
C GLY A 182 -1.14 -4.62 8.99
N GLY A 183 -1.00 -3.94 10.14
CA GLY A 183 -0.05 -4.32 11.20
C GLY A 183 -0.50 -5.47 12.09
N THR A 184 -1.77 -5.90 11.99
CA THR A 184 -2.38 -6.93 12.81
C THR A 184 -2.68 -8.20 12.00
N HIS A 185 -3.13 -9.24 12.67
CA HIS A 185 -3.67 -10.44 12.01
C HIS A 185 -4.89 -10.07 11.15
N PRO A 186 -5.03 -10.62 9.92
CA PRO A 186 -4.14 -11.58 9.26
C PRO A 186 -2.95 -10.98 8.50
N GLY A 187 -2.95 -9.69 8.16
CA GLY A 187 -1.84 -9.06 7.47
C GLY A 187 -2.20 -7.79 6.70
N SER A 188 -1.30 -7.35 5.80
CA SER A 188 -1.47 -6.18 4.95
C SER A 188 -2.02 -6.57 3.56
N GLY A 189 -2.63 -5.59 2.89
CA GLY A 189 -3.37 -5.74 1.64
C GLY A 189 -4.88 -5.55 1.86
N LEU A 190 -5.59 -4.92 0.93
CA LEU A 190 -7.00 -4.54 1.12
C LEU A 190 -7.89 -5.69 1.62
N PRO A 191 -7.88 -6.90 1.00
CA PRO A 191 -8.74 -8.00 1.48
C PRO A 191 -8.43 -8.39 2.93
N THR A 192 -7.15 -8.47 3.30
CA THR A 192 -6.72 -8.85 4.64
C THR A 192 -6.94 -7.75 5.67
N ILE A 193 -6.88 -6.48 5.27
CA ILE A 193 -7.21 -5.33 6.14
C ILE A 193 -8.71 -5.32 6.48
N TYR A 194 -9.58 -5.57 5.50
CA TYR A 194 -11.02 -5.71 5.75
C TYR A 194 -11.32 -6.92 6.65
N GLU A 195 -10.62 -8.02 6.45
CA GLU A 195 -10.74 -9.19 7.33
C GLU A 195 -10.27 -8.88 8.76
N SER A 196 -9.21 -8.11 8.92
CA SER A 196 -8.77 -7.61 10.23
C SER A 196 -9.87 -6.77 10.92
N ALA A 197 -10.56 -5.91 10.16
CA ALA A 197 -11.67 -5.12 10.69
C ALA A 197 -12.83 -6.02 11.14
N ARG A 198 -13.20 -7.01 10.32
CA ARG A 198 -14.25 -7.98 10.66
C ARG A 198 -13.93 -8.75 11.94
N ILE A 199 -12.70 -9.25 12.06
CA ILE A 199 -12.27 -9.99 13.27
C ILE A 199 -12.36 -9.11 14.51
N SER A 200 -11.86 -7.88 14.45
CA SER A 200 -11.88 -6.96 15.60
C SER A 200 -13.31 -6.60 16.00
N THR A 201 -14.19 -6.37 15.02
CA THR A 201 -15.62 -6.09 15.29
C THR A 201 -16.31 -7.28 15.94
N ASN A 202 -16.08 -8.50 15.45
CA ASN A 202 -16.66 -9.69 16.03
C ASN A 202 -16.21 -9.92 17.48
N LEU A 203 -14.92 -9.70 17.78
CA LEU A 203 -14.40 -9.78 19.15
C LEU A 203 -15.07 -8.76 20.09
N ILE A 204 -15.38 -7.56 19.60
CA ILE A 204 -16.13 -6.55 20.36
C ILE A 204 -17.58 -7.02 20.58
N CYS A 205 -18.24 -7.49 19.55
CA CYS A 205 -19.61 -8.01 19.65
C CYS A 205 -19.71 -9.16 20.66
N ASP A 206 -18.79 -10.12 20.57
CA ASP A 206 -18.72 -11.25 21.50
C ASP A 206 -18.54 -10.78 22.95
N GLN A 207 -17.65 -9.80 23.16
CA GLN A 207 -17.39 -9.27 24.51
C GLN A 207 -18.63 -8.58 25.12
N TYR A 208 -19.41 -7.88 24.31
CA TYR A 208 -20.58 -7.13 24.78
C TYR A 208 -21.91 -7.84 24.58
N GLY A 209 -21.91 -9.10 24.11
CA GLY A 209 -23.12 -9.89 23.87
C GLY A 209 -24.01 -9.26 22.79
N VAL A 210 -23.40 -8.66 21.78
CA VAL A 210 -24.11 -8.09 20.62
C VAL A 210 -24.13 -9.14 19.52
N ASP A 211 -25.33 -9.49 19.07
CA ASP A 211 -25.49 -10.41 17.94
C ASP A 211 -24.99 -9.74 16.65
N TYR A 212 -24.27 -10.50 15.84
CA TYR A 212 -23.85 -10.08 14.51
C TYR A 212 -24.10 -11.20 13.50
N GLU A 213 -24.51 -10.80 12.30
CA GLU A 213 -24.71 -11.75 11.22
C GLU A 213 -23.37 -12.14 10.60
N PHE A 214 -23.06 -13.44 10.61
CA PHE A 214 -21.92 -13.96 9.86
C PHE A 214 -22.33 -14.11 8.40
N VAL A 215 -21.87 -13.18 7.55
CA VAL A 215 -22.09 -13.27 6.11
C VAL A 215 -21.02 -14.18 5.51
N ASP A 216 -21.39 -15.40 5.17
CA ASP A 216 -20.56 -16.29 4.36
C ASP A 216 -20.77 -15.96 2.87
N TYR A 217 -20.03 -14.95 2.38
CA TYR A 217 -20.16 -14.49 1.00
C TYR A 217 -19.97 -15.62 -0.03
N ALA A 218 -19.12 -16.60 0.23
CA ALA A 218 -18.90 -17.71 -0.68
C ALA A 218 -20.15 -18.60 -0.75
N SER A 219 -20.68 -18.98 0.40
CA SER A 219 -21.92 -19.79 0.49
C SER A 219 -23.12 -19.02 -0.02
N ASP A 220 -23.27 -17.74 0.35
CA ASP A 220 -24.40 -16.91 -0.06
C ASP A 220 -24.39 -16.61 -1.56
N TYR A 221 -23.21 -16.41 -2.15
CA TYR A 221 -23.05 -16.27 -3.60
C TYR A 221 -23.43 -17.57 -4.34
N LEU A 222 -22.94 -18.71 -3.87
CA LEU A 222 -23.23 -20.02 -4.46
C LEU A 222 -24.72 -20.38 -4.35
N ASN A 223 -25.36 -19.94 -3.25
CA ASN A 223 -26.78 -20.18 -3.00
C ASN A 223 -27.71 -19.09 -3.60
N GLY A 224 -27.16 -18.13 -4.36
CA GLY A 224 -27.93 -17.06 -5.02
C GLY A 224 -28.52 -16.02 -4.08
N ARG A 225 -28.06 -15.94 -2.83
CA ARG A 225 -28.52 -14.96 -1.84
C ARG A 225 -27.90 -13.58 -2.05
N VAL A 226 -26.74 -13.51 -2.70
CA VAL A 226 -26.10 -12.27 -3.14
C VAL A 226 -26.35 -12.11 -4.63
N PRO A 227 -26.92 -10.98 -5.10
CA PRO A 227 -27.16 -10.76 -6.52
C PRO A 227 -25.85 -10.80 -7.29
N ARG A 228 -25.80 -11.59 -8.37
CA ARG A 228 -24.69 -11.51 -9.33
C ARG A 228 -24.74 -10.14 -9.98
N SER A 229 -23.69 -9.33 -9.86
CA SER A 229 -23.61 -8.14 -10.68
C SER A 229 -23.48 -8.58 -12.14
N GLU A 230 -24.37 -8.11 -12.99
CA GLU A 230 -24.41 -8.51 -14.43
C GLU A 230 -23.07 -8.27 -15.16
N LYS A 231 -22.24 -7.35 -14.65
CA LYS A 231 -20.93 -7.03 -15.21
C LYS A 231 -19.81 -8.03 -14.91
N THR A 232 -19.93 -8.85 -13.86
CA THR A 232 -18.88 -9.79 -13.47
C THR A 232 -18.90 -11.09 -14.31
N THR A 233 -20.03 -11.42 -14.92
CA THR A 233 -20.20 -12.67 -15.66
C THR A 233 -19.58 -12.60 -17.05
N GLU A 234 -19.59 -11.44 -17.70
CA GLU A 234 -19.00 -11.29 -19.05
C GLU A 234 -17.46 -11.23 -19.03
N ALA A 235 -16.87 -10.64 -17.96
CA ALA A 235 -15.42 -10.51 -17.86
C ALA A 235 -14.70 -11.83 -17.51
N VAL A 236 -15.38 -12.78 -16.88
CA VAL A 236 -14.78 -14.08 -16.49
C VAL A 236 -14.91 -15.12 -17.59
N LEU A 237 -15.86 -14.97 -18.52
CA LEU A 237 -16.09 -15.90 -19.63
C LEU A 237 -15.35 -15.50 -20.92
N SER A 238 -14.66 -14.36 -20.93
CA SER A 238 -13.88 -13.84 -22.07
C SER A 238 -12.36 -13.98 -21.91
N GLN A 239 -11.91 -14.67 -20.88
CA GLN A 239 -10.52 -15.12 -20.69
C GLN A 239 -10.46 -16.65 -20.76
#